data_102db8c3f4f571bcaf30599dd0ab3fef
#
_entry.id   102db8c3f4f571bcaf30599dd0ab3fef
#
_cell.length_a   1.000
_cell.length_b   1.000
_cell.length_c   1.000
_cell.angle_alpha   90.00
_cell.angle_beta   90.00
_cell.angle_gamma   90.00
#
_symmetry.space_group_name_H-M   'P 1'
#
loop_
_entity.id
_entity.type
_entity.pdbx_description
1 polymer ?
#
loop_
_entity_poly.entity_id
_entity_poly.type
_entity_poly.pdbx_seq_one_letter_code
_entity_poly.pdbx_strand_id
1 'polypeptide(L)'
;MDRFLSIEAFVRVAETSSFAEAARQLGVTSSVVTNRIQQLERFVNAPLFHRSTRHVRLSEVGEAFYRECAEVVGRVNDLTDQMRELRATPTGRLRIQMLPGFALGHFGAVLGEFNRRYPGIQLDIIVNDRVVDPIEEGFDVAFQIFPAISESLIERRLFTVRRLFCAAPSYLEEHGTPQHPRELLQHTTALYSGYPSRNHWTMTRGDEVFEMELPGMIRSNSVHLLRDYALTGGGVVCLPTLVASAPLLDGSLVPILADYALSPLNFAAVYPATQRQALKVKALVEFLVDWLGPEPGWDVPLIERGWVR
;
A
#
# COMPACT_ATOMS: atom_id res chain seq x y z
N MET A 1 29.01 -22.60 -17.09
CA MET A 1 28.20 -21.72 -16.24
C MET A 1 27.21 -20.99 -17.13
N ASP A 2 25.92 -21.11 -16.90
CA ASP A 2 24.96 -20.19 -17.46
C ASP A 2 24.99 -18.90 -16.61
N ARG A 3 25.47 -17.81 -17.23
CA ARG A 3 25.68 -16.54 -16.52
C ARG A 3 24.36 -15.92 -16.08
N PHE A 4 23.34 -15.98 -16.95
CA PHE A 4 22.06 -15.37 -16.65
C PHE A 4 21.35 -16.07 -15.48
N LEU A 5 21.28 -17.40 -15.51
CA LEU A 5 20.70 -18.18 -14.42
C LEU A 5 21.48 -18.00 -13.08
N SER A 6 22.78 -17.69 -13.16
CA SER A 6 23.58 -17.43 -11.95
C SER A 6 23.33 -16.03 -11.41
N ILE A 7 23.16 -15.02 -12.27
CA ILE A 7 22.78 -13.66 -11.90
C ILE A 7 21.35 -13.64 -11.35
N GLU A 8 20.41 -14.33 -11.99
CA GLU A 8 19.03 -14.46 -11.51
C GLU A 8 18.98 -15.09 -10.12
N ALA A 9 19.74 -16.17 -9.88
CA ALA A 9 19.85 -16.80 -8.57
C ALA A 9 20.43 -15.83 -7.53
N PHE A 10 21.44 -15.03 -7.90
CA PHE A 10 22.03 -14.02 -7.04
C PHE A 10 21.01 -12.94 -6.64
N VAL A 11 20.32 -12.35 -7.61
CA VAL A 11 19.28 -11.33 -7.38
C VAL A 11 18.20 -11.89 -6.44
N ARG A 12 17.74 -13.13 -6.69
CA ARG A 12 16.69 -13.74 -5.87
C ARG A 12 17.14 -14.06 -4.44
N VAL A 13 18.40 -14.47 -4.23
CA VAL A 13 18.95 -14.66 -2.86
C VAL A 13 19.11 -13.32 -2.15
N ALA A 14 19.51 -12.27 -2.86
CA ALA A 14 19.62 -10.93 -2.29
C ALA A 14 18.27 -10.40 -1.81
N GLU A 15 17.22 -10.55 -2.62
CA GLU A 15 15.84 -10.12 -2.32
C GLU A 15 15.24 -10.88 -1.13
N THR A 16 15.45 -12.20 -1.07
CA THR A 16 14.82 -13.05 -0.06
C THR A 16 15.67 -13.21 1.20
N SER A 17 16.94 -12.78 1.17
CA SER A 17 17.93 -13.05 2.22
C SER A 17 18.00 -14.54 2.60
N SER A 18 17.58 -15.45 1.69
CA SER A 18 17.46 -16.89 1.95
C SER A 18 17.72 -17.72 0.70
N PHE A 19 18.72 -18.60 0.77
CA PHE A 19 18.99 -19.57 -0.30
C PHE A 19 17.84 -20.57 -0.51
N ALA A 20 17.16 -20.97 0.58
CA ALA A 20 16.05 -21.90 0.49
C ALA A 20 14.82 -21.27 -0.15
N GLU A 21 14.50 -20.04 0.22
CA GLU A 21 13.38 -19.30 -0.34
C GLU A 21 13.61 -18.94 -1.82
N ALA A 22 14.81 -18.47 -2.15
CA ALA A 22 15.22 -18.24 -3.54
C ALA A 22 15.10 -19.51 -4.39
N ALA A 23 15.51 -20.65 -3.86
CA ALA A 23 15.40 -21.95 -4.54
C ALA A 23 13.94 -22.32 -4.81
N ARG A 24 13.05 -22.10 -3.83
CA ARG A 24 11.61 -22.33 -3.96
C ARG A 24 11.00 -21.45 -5.07
N GLN A 25 11.35 -20.18 -5.11
CA GLN A 25 10.87 -19.23 -6.10
C GLN A 25 11.36 -19.55 -7.52
N LEU A 26 12.61 -20.01 -7.64
CA LEU A 26 13.22 -20.40 -8.92
C LEU A 26 12.85 -21.82 -9.37
N GLY A 27 12.08 -22.58 -8.58
CA GLY A 27 11.70 -23.95 -8.91
C GLY A 27 12.87 -24.93 -8.95
N VAL A 28 13.95 -24.67 -8.18
CA VAL A 28 15.16 -25.50 -8.12
C VAL A 28 15.49 -25.89 -6.69
N THR A 29 16.53 -26.72 -6.48
CA THR A 29 17.01 -27.06 -5.13
C THR A 29 17.97 -26.01 -4.59
N SER A 30 18.06 -25.88 -3.26
CA SER A 30 19.00 -24.95 -2.60
C SER A 30 20.48 -25.24 -2.96
N SER A 31 20.81 -26.49 -3.26
CA SER A 31 22.15 -26.87 -3.73
C SER A 31 22.46 -26.29 -5.13
N VAL A 32 21.46 -26.23 -6.02
CA VAL A 32 21.60 -25.61 -7.34
C VAL A 32 21.83 -24.11 -7.18
N VAL A 33 21.04 -23.43 -6.35
CA VAL A 33 21.21 -21.99 -6.07
C VAL A 33 22.61 -21.73 -5.49
N THR A 34 23.03 -22.50 -4.49
CA THR A 34 24.35 -22.37 -3.89
C THR A 34 25.47 -22.53 -4.92
N ASN A 35 25.37 -23.52 -5.81
CA ASN A 35 26.37 -23.74 -6.84
C ASN A 35 26.40 -22.58 -7.87
N ARG A 36 25.23 -22.06 -8.28
CA ARG A 36 25.14 -20.90 -9.17
C ARG A 36 25.82 -19.68 -8.58
N ILE A 37 25.57 -19.39 -7.29
CA ILE A 37 26.20 -18.27 -6.58
C ILE A 37 27.72 -18.46 -6.51
N GLN A 38 28.21 -19.63 -6.13
CA GLN A 38 29.65 -19.92 -6.08
C GLN A 38 30.32 -19.78 -7.44
N GLN A 39 29.65 -20.17 -8.51
CA GLN A 39 30.16 -19.99 -9.86
C GLN A 39 30.22 -18.50 -10.25
N LEU A 40 29.21 -17.71 -9.84
CA LEU A 40 29.17 -16.27 -10.07
C LEU A 40 30.27 -15.56 -9.28
N GLU A 41 30.42 -15.85 -7.99
CA GLU A 41 31.50 -15.28 -7.14
C GLU A 41 32.88 -15.57 -7.72
N ARG A 42 33.11 -16.79 -8.21
CA ARG A 42 34.37 -17.13 -8.93
C ARG A 42 34.54 -16.34 -10.22
N PHE A 43 33.47 -16.13 -10.96
CA PHE A 43 33.49 -15.37 -12.22
C PHE A 43 33.79 -13.88 -11.99
N VAL A 44 33.18 -13.26 -10.98
CA VAL A 44 33.44 -11.84 -10.62
C VAL A 44 34.69 -11.68 -9.74
N ASN A 45 35.31 -12.79 -9.32
CA ASN A 45 36.48 -12.85 -8.45
C ASN A 45 36.29 -12.08 -7.14
N ALA A 46 35.09 -12.10 -6.59
CA ALA A 46 34.77 -11.47 -5.31
C ALA A 46 33.60 -12.19 -4.61
N PRO A 47 33.59 -12.23 -3.25
CA PRO A 47 32.42 -12.70 -2.52
C PRO A 47 31.29 -11.71 -2.66
N LEU A 48 30.10 -12.19 -3.00
CA LEU A 48 28.90 -11.37 -3.13
C LEU A 48 28.04 -11.38 -1.87
N PHE A 49 28.18 -12.41 -1.03
CA PHE A 49 27.48 -12.52 0.25
C PHE A 49 28.46 -12.71 1.43
N HIS A 50 28.12 -12.08 2.55
CA HIS A 50 28.67 -12.46 3.85
C HIS A 50 27.90 -13.66 4.38
N ARG A 51 28.57 -14.82 4.46
CA ARG A 51 27.98 -16.05 4.99
C ARG A 51 28.17 -16.13 6.49
N SER A 52 27.13 -15.86 7.26
CA SER A 52 27.03 -16.29 8.65
C SER A 52 26.01 -17.41 8.78
N THR A 53 26.13 -18.25 9.80
CA THR A 53 25.21 -19.37 10.04
C THR A 53 23.78 -18.94 10.33
N ARG A 54 23.52 -17.64 10.53
CA ARG A 54 22.22 -17.12 10.92
C ARG A 54 21.62 -16.10 9.94
N HIS A 55 22.45 -15.42 9.13
CA HIS A 55 21.97 -14.39 8.21
C HIS A 55 22.76 -14.39 6.90
N VAL A 56 22.03 -14.23 5.80
CA VAL A 56 22.57 -13.96 4.47
C VAL A 56 22.48 -12.46 4.23
N ARG A 57 23.65 -11.80 4.05
CA ARG A 57 23.71 -10.36 3.75
C ARG A 57 24.64 -10.13 2.57
N LEU A 58 24.35 -9.14 1.75
CA LEU A 58 25.23 -8.73 0.67
C LEU A 58 26.56 -8.21 1.23
N SER A 59 27.67 -8.50 0.53
CA SER A 59 28.93 -7.79 0.72
C SER A 59 28.84 -6.41 0.06
N GLU A 60 29.80 -5.51 0.32
CA GLU A 60 29.90 -4.21 -0.34
C GLU A 60 29.94 -4.37 -1.88
N VAL A 61 30.72 -5.32 -2.38
CA VAL A 61 30.74 -5.67 -3.81
C VAL A 61 29.39 -6.25 -4.25
N GLY A 62 28.77 -7.07 -3.39
CA GLY A 62 27.45 -7.65 -3.63
C GLY A 62 26.36 -6.58 -3.75
N GLU A 63 26.36 -5.55 -2.92
CA GLU A 63 25.40 -4.44 -3.00
C GLU A 63 25.53 -3.64 -4.30
N ALA A 64 26.77 -3.31 -4.69
CA ALA A 64 27.02 -2.63 -5.95
C ALA A 64 26.59 -3.49 -7.14
N PHE A 65 26.93 -4.78 -7.12
CA PHE A 65 26.60 -5.72 -8.18
C PHE A 65 25.09 -6.03 -8.25
N TYR A 66 24.40 -6.04 -7.08
CA TYR A 66 22.95 -6.26 -7.02
C TYR A 66 22.18 -5.18 -7.76
N ARG A 67 22.51 -3.90 -7.57
CA ARG A 67 21.81 -2.78 -8.23
C ARG A 67 21.80 -2.93 -9.75
N GLU A 68 22.95 -3.22 -10.34
CA GLU A 68 23.10 -3.40 -11.78
C GLU A 68 22.42 -4.71 -12.27
N CYS A 69 22.60 -5.81 -11.51
CA CYS A 69 22.03 -7.09 -11.90
C CYS A 69 20.52 -7.13 -11.78
N ALA A 70 19.91 -6.49 -10.78
CA ALA A 70 18.47 -6.42 -10.62
C ALA A 70 17.81 -5.70 -11.82
N GLU A 71 18.44 -4.63 -12.31
CA GLU A 71 17.97 -3.92 -13.51
C GLU A 71 18.05 -4.81 -14.75
N VAL A 72 19.16 -5.52 -14.96
CA VAL A 72 19.35 -6.41 -16.13
C VAL A 72 18.35 -7.57 -16.09
N VAL A 73 18.17 -8.23 -14.94
CA VAL A 73 17.21 -9.33 -14.79
C VAL A 73 15.79 -8.82 -15.01
N GLY A 74 15.44 -7.64 -14.45
CA GLY A 74 14.17 -7.00 -14.71
C GLY A 74 13.93 -6.79 -16.19
N ARG A 75 14.90 -6.22 -16.90
CA ARG A 75 14.79 -5.92 -18.34
C ARG A 75 14.65 -7.16 -19.23
N VAL A 76 15.31 -8.27 -18.87
CA VAL A 76 15.15 -9.54 -19.60
C VAL A 76 13.77 -10.14 -19.34
N ASN A 77 13.28 -10.08 -18.10
CA ASN A 77 11.92 -10.49 -17.77
C ASN A 77 10.90 -9.63 -18.54
N ASP A 78 11.10 -8.30 -18.57
CA ASP A 78 10.28 -7.36 -19.33
C ASP A 78 10.18 -7.76 -20.82
N LEU A 79 11.31 -8.05 -21.44
CA LEU A 79 11.34 -8.47 -22.86
C LEU A 79 10.65 -9.81 -23.07
N THR A 80 10.86 -10.75 -22.15
CA THR A 80 10.24 -12.08 -22.23
C THR A 80 8.73 -11.98 -22.06
N ASP A 81 8.29 -11.13 -21.15
CA ASP A 81 6.87 -10.91 -20.85
C ASP A 81 6.20 -10.10 -21.97
N GLN A 82 6.87 -9.09 -22.57
CA GLN A 82 6.39 -8.42 -23.80
C GLN A 82 6.16 -9.41 -24.95
N MET A 83 7.04 -10.39 -25.11
CA MET A 83 6.87 -11.43 -26.11
C MET A 83 5.71 -12.38 -25.77
N ARG A 84 5.45 -12.61 -24.49
CA ARG A 84 4.30 -13.38 -24.00
C ARG A 84 3.00 -12.57 -24.04
N GLU A 85 3.04 -11.26 -23.78
CA GLU A 85 1.89 -10.35 -23.90
C GLU A 85 1.25 -10.34 -25.28
N LEU A 86 2.02 -10.56 -26.34
CA LEU A 86 1.48 -10.70 -27.67
C LEU A 86 0.56 -11.93 -27.84
N ARG A 87 0.49 -12.84 -26.84
CA ARG A 87 -0.26 -14.11 -26.93
C ARG A 87 -0.90 -14.64 -25.63
N ALA A 88 -0.77 -14.01 -24.45
CA ALA A 88 -1.17 -14.66 -23.20
C ALA A 88 -2.23 -13.88 -22.41
N THR A 89 -3.25 -14.63 -21.97
CA THR A 89 -4.19 -14.19 -20.92
C THR A 89 -3.47 -14.20 -19.56
N PRO A 90 -3.57 -13.14 -18.72
CA PRO A 90 -2.97 -13.14 -17.39
C PRO A 90 -3.49 -14.30 -16.54
N THR A 91 -2.59 -15.10 -15.97
CA THR A 91 -2.92 -16.27 -15.18
C THR A 91 -1.98 -16.43 -14.00
N GLY A 92 -2.39 -17.25 -13.02
CA GLY A 92 -1.58 -17.63 -11.87
C GLY A 92 -2.06 -17.05 -10.55
N ARG A 93 -1.34 -17.35 -9.45
CA ARG A 93 -1.65 -16.87 -8.12
C ARG A 93 -1.10 -15.47 -7.92
N LEU A 94 -1.91 -14.58 -7.39
CA LEU A 94 -1.56 -13.19 -7.04
C LEU A 94 -1.83 -12.98 -5.55
N ARG A 95 -0.77 -12.87 -4.77
CA ARG A 95 -0.84 -12.65 -3.32
C ARG A 95 -0.74 -11.17 -3.01
N ILE A 96 -1.79 -10.62 -2.42
CA ILE A 96 -1.90 -9.18 -2.17
C ILE A 96 -2.17 -8.88 -0.69
N GLN A 97 -1.59 -7.78 -0.21
CA GLN A 97 -1.94 -7.19 1.08
C GLN A 97 -2.75 -5.92 0.84
N MET A 98 -3.75 -5.68 1.70
CA MET A 98 -4.65 -4.54 1.54
C MET A 98 -5.04 -3.94 2.88
N LEU A 99 -5.16 -2.61 2.92
CA LEU A 99 -5.65 -1.90 4.09
C LEU A 99 -7.14 -2.18 4.33
N PRO A 100 -7.57 -2.43 5.59
CA PRO A 100 -8.97 -2.67 5.94
C PRO A 100 -9.91 -1.56 5.46
N GLY A 101 -9.48 -0.30 5.53
CA GLY A 101 -10.29 0.84 5.10
C GLY A 101 -10.78 0.75 3.66
N PHE A 102 -9.98 0.18 2.76
CA PHE A 102 -10.36 -0.02 1.36
C PHE A 102 -10.98 -1.41 1.11
N ALA A 103 -10.44 -2.44 1.75
CA ALA A 103 -10.89 -3.82 1.57
C ALA A 103 -12.37 -3.99 1.95
N LEU A 104 -12.77 -3.37 3.08
CA LEU A 104 -14.13 -3.49 3.59
C LEU A 104 -15.05 -2.42 2.98
N GLY A 105 -16.11 -2.85 2.32
CA GLY A 105 -17.13 -1.99 1.74
C GLY A 105 -16.95 -1.68 0.23
N HIS A 106 -15.74 -1.65 -0.28
CA HIS A 106 -15.49 -1.28 -1.69
C HIS A 106 -14.89 -2.40 -2.53
N PHE A 107 -13.90 -3.10 -2.01
CA PHE A 107 -13.12 -4.03 -2.81
C PHE A 107 -13.87 -5.30 -3.22
N GLY A 108 -14.91 -5.69 -2.51
CA GLY A 108 -15.74 -6.85 -2.89
C GLY A 108 -16.37 -6.72 -4.28
N ALA A 109 -16.88 -5.54 -4.63
CA ALA A 109 -17.44 -5.27 -5.96
C ALA A 109 -16.35 -5.28 -7.04
N VAL A 110 -15.19 -4.69 -6.72
CA VAL A 110 -13.98 -4.69 -7.57
C VAL A 110 -13.54 -6.10 -7.90
N LEU A 111 -13.47 -6.98 -6.89
CA LEU A 111 -13.08 -8.39 -7.05
C LEU A 111 -14.01 -9.14 -7.99
N GLY A 112 -15.33 -8.93 -7.86
CA GLY A 112 -16.31 -9.56 -8.73
C GLY A 112 -16.11 -9.23 -10.20
N GLU A 113 -15.82 -7.94 -10.50
CA GLU A 113 -15.54 -7.51 -11.86
C GLU A 113 -14.18 -7.99 -12.36
N PHE A 114 -13.15 -7.92 -11.51
CA PHE A 114 -11.81 -8.38 -11.85
C PHE A 114 -11.80 -9.88 -12.18
N ASN A 115 -12.44 -10.71 -11.38
CA ASN A 115 -12.50 -12.15 -11.63
C ASN A 115 -13.24 -12.49 -12.93
N ARG A 116 -14.27 -11.71 -13.30
CA ARG A 116 -14.95 -11.90 -14.60
C ARG A 116 -14.04 -11.58 -15.77
N ARG A 117 -13.22 -10.52 -15.63
CA ARG A 117 -12.30 -10.08 -16.69
C ARG A 117 -11.04 -10.96 -16.78
N TYR A 118 -10.58 -11.49 -15.65
CA TYR A 118 -9.34 -12.28 -15.56
C TYR A 118 -9.56 -13.61 -14.80
N PRO A 119 -10.32 -14.56 -15.37
CA PRO A 119 -10.69 -15.80 -14.70
C PRO A 119 -9.50 -16.74 -14.43
N GLY A 120 -8.35 -16.51 -15.08
CA GLY A 120 -7.13 -17.28 -14.85
C GLY A 120 -6.28 -16.79 -13.66
N ILE A 121 -6.63 -15.67 -13.04
CA ILE A 121 -5.91 -15.15 -11.87
C ILE A 121 -6.59 -15.61 -10.58
N GLN A 122 -5.83 -16.31 -9.74
CA GLN A 122 -6.26 -16.68 -8.40
C GLN A 122 -5.75 -15.66 -7.39
N LEU A 123 -6.65 -14.98 -6.67
CA LEU A 123 -6.31 -13.99 -5.67
C LEU A 123 -6.17 -14.62 -4.27
N ASP A 124 -5.09 -14.27 -3.58
CA ASP A 124 -4.84 -14.56 -2.17
C ASP A 124 -4.68 -13.23 -1.43
N ILE A 125 -5.69 -12.84 -0.64
CA ILE A 125 -5.83 -11.49 -0.10
C ILE A 125 -5.64 -11.52 1.41
N ILE A 126 -4.66 -10.77 1.90
CA ILE A 126 -4.44 -10.55 3.33
C ILE A 126 -4.85 -9.11 3.68
N VAL A 127 -5.78 -8.97 4.60
CA VAL A 127 -6.28 -7.67 5.05
C VAL A 127 -5.65 -7.34 6.39
N ASN A 128 -4.81 -6.33 6.42
CA ASN A 128 -4.24 -5.76 7.64
C ASN A 128 -3.80 -4.31 7.40
N ASP A 129 -3.54 -3.55 8.45
CA ASP A 129 -3.13 -2.14 8.39
C ASP A 129 -1.63 -1.90 8.62
N ARG A 130 -0.84 -2.97 8.62
CA ARG A 130 0.60 -2.85 8.74
C ARG A 130 1.20 -2.30 7.46
N VAL A 131 2.19 -1.42 7.59
CA VAL A 131 3.10 -1.10 6.49
C VAL A 131 3.98 -2.32 6.28
N VAL A 132 3.92 -2.90 5.10
CA VAL A 132 4.67 -4.11 4.76
C VAL A 132 5.67 -3.82 3.65
N ASP A 133 6.81 -4.50 3.69
CA ASP A 133 7.66 -4.66 2.52
C ASP A 133 7.15 -5.89 1.73
N PRO A 134 6.62 -5.71 0.52
CA PRO A 134 6.12 -6.83 -0.28
C PRO A 134 7.19 -7.90 -0.55
N ILE A 135 8.47 -7.50 -0.66
CA ILE A 135 9.57 -8.44 -0.90
C ILE A 135 9.77 -9.32 0.34
N GLU A 136 9.89 -8.70 1.51
CA GLU A 136 10.15 -9.43 2.76
C GLU A 136 9.00 -10.37 3.15
N GLU A 137 7.75 -9.94 2.96
CA GLU A 137 6.56 -10.71 3.33
C GLU A 137 6.02 -11.58 2.19
N GLY A 138 6.64 -11.54 1.01
CA GLY A 138 6.29 -12.38 -0.14
C GLY A 138 4.94 -12.05 -0.77
N PHE A 139 4.54 -10.77 -0.76
CA PHE A 139 3.40 -10.28 -1.52
C PHE A 139 3.80 -9.91 -2.95
N ASP A 140 2.94 -10.18 -3.91
CA ASP A 140 3.10 -9.66 -5.27
C ASP A 140 2.79 -8.15 -5.32
N VAL A 141 1.79 -7.69 -4.53
CA VAL A 141 1.39 -6.28 -4.41
C VAL A 141 0.94 -5.98 -2.98
N ALA A 142 1.35 -4.85 -2.44
CA ALA A 142 0.81 -4.27 -1.21
C ALA A 142 0.09 -2.95 -1.52
N PHE A 143 -1.12 -2.77 -0.98
CA PHE A 143 -1.87 -1.53 -1.11
C PHE A 143 -1.77 -0.72 0.17
N GLN A 144 -1.19 0.47 0.09
CA GLN A 144 -0.88 1.28 1.27
C GLN A 144 -1.01 2.79 1.00
N ILE A 145 -1.02 3.57 2.10
CA ILE A 145 -1.10 5.05 2.07
C ILE A 145 0.24 5.71 2.42
N PHE A 146 1.29 4.91 2.56
CA PHE A 146 2.63 5.38 2.88
C PHE A 146 3.55 5.19 1.68
N PRO A 147 4.54 6.07 1.50
CA PRO A 147 5.51 5.91 0.44
C PRO A 147 6.26 4.57 0.56
N ALA A 148 6.69 4.06 -0.58
CA ALA A 148 7.55 2.88 -0.62
C ALA A 148 8.83 3.13 0.19
N ILE A 149 9.23 2.15 0.98
CA ILE A 149 10.36 2.24 1.91
C ILE A 149 11.72 1.91 1.28
N SER A 150 11.72 1.45 0.03
CA SER A 150 12.92 0.98 -0.67
C SER A 150 12.87 1.34 -2.15
N GLU A 151 14.03 1.64 -2.73
CA GLU A 151 14.20 1.89 -4.18
C GLU A 151 13.96 0.64 -5.04
N SER A 152 13.98 -0.55 -4.43
CA SER A 152 13.65 -1.82 -5.11
C SER A 152 12.15 -2.02 -5.32
N LEU A 153 11.32 -1.12 -4.78
CA LEU A 153 9.88 -1.14 -4.90
C LEU A 153 9.39 -0.10 -5.91
N ILE A 154 8.35 -0.46 -6.64
CA ILE A 154 7.61 0.46 -7.49
C ILE A 154 6.36 0.88 -6.74
N GLU A 155 6.10 2.18 -6.76
CA GLU A 155 4.87 2.77 -6.26
C GLU A 155 4.02 3.26 -7.43
N ARG A 156 2.80 2.76 -7.52
CA ARG A 156 1.79 3.23 -8.47
C ARG A 156 0.63 3.83 -7.71
N ARG A 157 0.53 5.16 -7.72
CA ARG A 157 -0.61 5.86 -7.14
C ARG A 157 -1.90 5.45 -7.85
N LEU A 158 -2.93 5.15 -7.06
CA LEU A 158 -4.28 4.82 -7.52
C LEU A 158 -5.22 6.02 -7.37
N PHE A 159 -5.30 6.60 -6.17
CA PHE A 159 -6.11 7.79 -5.90
C PHE A 159 -5.60 8.59 -4.69
N THR A 160 -6.11 9.81 -4.53
CA THR A 160 -5.85 10.62 -3.32
C THR A 160 -6.84 10.22 -2.22
N VAL A 161 -6.33 9.88 -1.05
CA VAL A 161 -7.15 9.64 0.13
C VAL A 161 -7.52 10.96 0.76
N ARG A 162 -8.73 11.42 0.51
CA ARG A 162 -9.32 12.58 1.18
C ARG A 162 -9.79 12.18 2.56
N ARG A 163 -9.66 13.08 3.50
CA ARG A 163 -10.06 12.89 4.89
C ARG A 163 -10.76 14.13 5.39
N LEU A 164 -11.66 13.95 6.34
CA LEU A 164 -12.35 15.05 7.01
C LEU A 164 -12.63 14.69 8.46
N PHE A 165 -12.81 15.72 9.28
CA PHE A 165 -13.32 15.56 10.63
C PHE A 165 -14.84 15.49 10.59
N CYS A 166 -15.42 14.59 11.39
CA CYS A 166 -16.86 14.43 11.51
C CYS A 166 -17.25 13.93 12.91
N ALA A 167 -18.52 14.09 13.23
CA ALA A 167 -19.13 13.58 14.45
C ALA A 167 -20.63 13.30 14.23
N ALA A 168 -21.27 12.54 15.11
CA ALA A 168 -22.72 12.35 15.06
C ALA A 168 -23.46 13.66 15.44
N PRO A 169 -24.66 13.92 14.89
CA PRO A 169 -25.50 15.06 15.29
C PRO A 169 -25.73 15.12 16.79
N SER A 170 -26.02 14.00 17.44
CA SER A 170 -26.25 13.92 18.88
C SER A 170 -25.06 14.41 19.71
N TYR A 171 -23.83 14.09 19.28
CA TYR A 171 -22.63 14.59 19.94
C TYR A 171 -22.50 16.12 19.79
N LEU A 172 -22.77 16.64 18.58
CA LEU A 172 -22.65 18.07 18.30
C LEU A 172 -23.76 18.89 18.99
N GLU A 173 -24.95 18.34 19.17
CA GLU A 173 -26.04 18.96 19.92
C GLU A 173 -25.66 19.13 21.41
N GLU A 174 -24.98 18.16 21.99
CA GLU A 174 -24.58 18.19 23.41
C GLU A 174 -23.32 19.04 23.66
N HIS A 175 -22.34 18.98 22.75
CA HIS A 175 -20.99 19.55 22.98
C HIS A 175 -20.68 20.78 22.11
N GLY A 176 -21.60 21.16 21.20
CA GLY A 176 -21.38 22.22 20.22
C GLY A 176 -20.61 21.74 19.00
N THR A 177 -20.66 22.54 17.91
CA THR A 177 -19.96 22.27 16.65
C THR A 177 -18.69 23.12 16.60
N PRO A 178 -17.48 22.54 16.58
CA PRO A 178 -16.24 23.31 16.51
C PRO A 178 -16.17 24.09 15.19
N GLN A 179 -15.90 25.40 15.29
CA GLN A 179 -15.77 26.33 14.16
C GLN A 179 -14.30 26.62 13.82
N HIS A 180 -13.40 26.31 14.74
CA HIS A 180 -11.96 26.54 14.58
C HIS A 180 -11.17 25.29 15.00
N PRO A 181 -10.07 24.94 14.30
CA PRO A 181 -9.28 23.74 14.60
C PRO A 181 -8.89 23.58 16.09
N ARG A 182 -8.54 24.68 16.78
CA ARG A 182 -8.15 24.64 18.18
C ARG A 182 -9.27 24.22 19.14
N GLU A 183 -10.52 24.34 18.72
CA GLU A 183 -11.65 23.91 19.53
C GLU A 183 -11.73 22.38 19.65
N LEU A 184 -11.11 21.65 18.72
CA LEU A 184 -10.95 20.18 18.81
C LEU A 184 -10.27 19.73 20.11
N LEU A 185 -9.46 20.61 20.74
CA LEU A 185 -8.83 20.33 22.04
C LEU A 185 -9.83 20.24 23.19
N GLN A 186 -11.03 20.79 23.03
CA GLN A 186 -12.12 20.78 24.01
C GLN A 186 -13.11 19.64 23.74
N HIS A 187 -12.97 18.93 22.64
CA HIS A 187 -13.82 17.81 22.24
C HIS A 187 -13.18 16.46 22.55
N THR A 188 -14.01 15.47 22.79
CA THR A 188 -13.58 14.08 22.80
C THR A 188 -13.17 13.67 21.39
N THR A 189 -11.91 13.30 21.19
CA THR A 189 -11.39 12.88 19.89
C THR A 189 -10.99 11.41 19.88
N ALA A 190 -11.28 10.72 18.78
CA ALA A 190 -10.78 9.36 18.54
C ALA A 190 -9.90 9.35 17.30
N LEU A 191 -8.70 8.77 17.42
CA LEU A 191 -7.62 8.92 16.46
C LEU A 191 -7.20 7.59 15.84
N TYR A 192 -6.95 7.63 14.53
CA TYR A 192 -6.35 6.51 13.82
C TYR A 192 -4.84 6.44 14.11
N SER A 193 -4.39 5.31 14.69
CA SER A 193 -2.99 5.12 15.11
C SER A 193 -2.03 4.82 13.98
N GLY A 194 -2.54 4.52 12.79
CA GLY A 194 -1.71 4.19 11.61
C GLY A 194 -1.15 5.40 10.86
N TYR A 195 -1.57 6.65 11.15
CA TYR A 195 -0.96 7.81 10.50
C TYR A 195 0.45 8.10 11.02
N PRO A 196 1.41 8.48 10.13
CA PRO A 196 2.78 8.79 10.53
C PRO A 196 2.86 9.93 11.54
N SER A 197 1.99 10.92 11.39
CA SER A 197 1.87 12.07 12.29
C SER A 197 1.27 11.72 13.66
N ARG A 198 0.74 10.51 13.81
CA ARG A 198 0.07 10.00 15.02
C ARG A 198 -1.04 10.94 15.49
N ASN A 199 -0.77 11.77 16.51
CA ASN A 199 -1.67 12.76 17.09
C ASN A 199 -1.37 14.20 16.67
N HIS A 200 -0.33 14.42 15.86
CA HIS A 200 0.02 15.74 15.31
C HIS A 200 -0.77 16.02 14.04
N TRP A 201 -1.48 17.13 14.01
CA TRP A 201 -2.38 17.50 12.92
C TRP A 201 -2.01 18.85 12.36
N THR A 202 -1.91 18.91 11.05
CA THR A 202 -1.75 20.15 10.28
C THR A 202 -2.99 20.36 9.43
N MET A 203 -3.64 21.50 9.62
CA MET A 203 -4.81 21.93 8.87
C MET A 203 -4.51 23.28 8.22
N THR A 204 -5.02 23.52 7.02
CA THR A 204 -4.77 24.76 6.28
C THR A 204 -6.08 25.39 5.79
N ARG A 205 -6.16 26.73 5.82
CA ARG A 205 -7.23 27.52 5.22
C ARG A 205 -6.64 28.76 4.55
N GLY A 206 -6.60 28.78 3.22
CA GLY A 206 -5.81 29.75 2.47
C GLY A 206 -4.34 29.68 2.86
N ASP A 207 -3.75 30.80 3.27
CA ASP A 207 -2.35 30.90 3.69
C ASP A 207 -2.16 30.58 5.19
N GLU A 208 -3.23 30.38 5.93
CA GLU A 208 -3.17 30.07 7.36
C GLU A 208 -2.87 28.59 7.59
N VAL A 209 -1.94 28.29 8.47
CA VAL A 209 -1.54 26.93 8.89
C VAL A 209 -1.79 26.77 10.37
N PHE A 210 -2.50 25.71 10.74
CA PHE A 210 -2.82 25.38 12.12
C PHE A 210 -2.21 24.02 12.46
N GLU A 211 -1.31 24.02 13.41
CA GLU A 211 -0.68 22.81 13.93
C GLU A 211 -1.17 22.57 15.36
N MET A 212 -1.52 21.33 15.66
CA MET A 212 -1.99 20.95 16.98
C MET A 212 -1.75 19.48 17.26
N GLU A 213 -1.69 19.16 18.54
CA GLU A 213 -1.63 17.81 19.02
C GLU A 213 -2.97 17.47 19.70
N LEU A 214 -3.68 16.48 19.14
CA LEU A 214 -4.96 16.02 19.71
C LEU A 214 -4.70 14.91 20.74
N PRO A 215 -5.33 14.95 21.92
CA PRO A 215 -5.06 13.99 22.99
C PRO A 215 -5.49 12.56 22.64
N GLY A 216 -6.57 12.41 21.86
CA GLY A 216 -7.10 11.12 21.45
C GLY A 216 -7.54 10.24 22.63
N MET A 217 -8.76 10.39 23.07
CA MET A 217 -9.33 9.56 24.14
C MET A 217 -9.37 8.08 23.74
N ILE A 218 -9.64 7.81 22.46
CA ILE A 218 -9.59 6.47 21.86
C ILE A 218 -8.59 6.49 20.72
N ARG A 219 -7.81 5.41 20.62
CA ARG A 219 -6.89 5.17 19.52
C ARG A 219 -7.13 3.80 18.94
N SER A 220 -7.22 3.70 17.63
CA SER A 220 -7.40 2.44 16.93
C SER A 220 -6.68 2.43 15.60
N ASN A 221 -6.23 1.27 15.18
CA ASN A 221 -5.75 1.00 13.83
C ASN A 221 -6.88 0.58 12.87
N SER A 222 -8.14 0.70 13.28
CA SER A 222 -9.31 0.44 12.45
C SER A 222 -10.15 1.71 12.27
N VAL A 223 -10.15 2.26 11.05
CA VAL A 223 -11.01 3.40 10.68
C VAL A 223 -12.49 3.06 10.76
N HIS A 224 -12.85 1.78 10.59
CA HIS A 224 -14.24 1.32 10.74
C HIS A 224 -14.69 1.35 12.19
N LEU A 225 -13.83 0.92 13.13
CA LEU A 225 -14.13 1.02 14.56
C LEU A 225 -14.31 2.48 14.99
N LEU A 226 -13.46 3.37 14.49
CA LEU A 226 -13.56 4.82 14.77
C LEU A 226 -14.85 5.42 14.19
N ARG A 227 -15.25 5.02 12.98
CA ARG A 227 -16.54 5.39 12.40
C ARG A 227 -17.70 4.95 13.29
N ASP A 228 -17.70 3.67 13.66
CA ASP A 228 -18.78 3.10 14.46
C ASP A 228 -18.85 3.77 15.84
N TYR A 229 -17.71 4.10 16.45
CA TYR A 229 -17.65 4.89 17.67
C TYR A 229 -18.25 6.29 17.49
N ALA A 230 -17.92 6.98 16.39
CA ALA A 230 -18.49 8.31 16.12
C ALA A 230 -20.01 8.25 15.93
N LEU A 231 -20.52 7.22 15.24
CA LEU A 231 -21.95 6.99 15.02
C LEU A 231 -22.75 6.82 16.34
N THR A 232 -22.12 6.36 17.41
CA THR A 232 -22.77 6.27 18.74
C THR A 232 -22.79 7.59 19.52
N GLY A 233 -22.29 8.69 18.93
CA GLY A 233 -22.14 9.95 19.66
C GLY A 233 -20.90 10.00 20.55
N GLY A 234 -19.92 9.13 20.32
CA GLY A 234 -18.74 9.01 21.20
C GLY A 234 -17.74 10.16 21.08
N GLY A 235 -17.77 10.94 19.99
CA GLY A 235 -16.85 12.06 19.80
C GLY A 235 -16.55 12.39 18.35
N VAL A 236 -15.56 13.23 18.17
CA VAL A 236 -15.03 13.66 16.86
C VAL A 236 -13.99 12.68 16.37
N VAL A 237 -14.08 12.34 15.08
CA VAL A 237 -13.13 11.47 14.37
C VAL A 237 -12.66 12.11 13.08
N CYS A 238 -11.43 11.81 12.67
CA CYS A 238 -10.98 12.08 11.32
C CYS A 238 -11.02 10.77 10.51
N LEU A 239 -11.86 10.72 9.51
CA LEU A 239 -12.08 9.54 8.68
C LEU A 239 -11.69 9.80 7.22
N PRO A 240 -11.15 8.78 6.52
CA PRO A 240 -11.05 8.83 5.08
C PRO A 240 -12.46 8.79 4.45
N THR A 241 -12.66 9.54 3.38
CA THR A 241 -13.95 9.68 2.70
C THR A 241 -14.55 8.35 2.26
N LEU A 242 -13.71 7.40 1.85
CA LEU A 242 -14.15 6.05 1.48
C LEU A 242 -14.89 5.30 2.61
N VAL A 243 -14.64 5.68 3.88
CA VAL A 243 -15.32 5.10 5.05
C VAL A 243 -16.44 6.01 5.55
N ALA A 244 -16.28 7.33 5.35
CA ALA A 244 -17.20 8.34 5.87
C ALA A 244 -18.35 8.68 4.91
N SER A 245 -18.21 8.42 3.59
CA SER A 245 -19.17 8.96 2.59
C SER A 245 -20.60 8.53 2.83
N ALA A 246 -20.86 7.25 3.08
CA ALA A 246 -22.23 6.77 3.32
C ALA A 246 -22.87 7.44 4.54
N PRO A 247 -22.27 7.42 5.76
CA PRO A 247 -22.85 8.08 6.92
C PRO A 247 -22.90 9.62 6.83
N LEU A 248 -22.05 10.24 6.02
CA LEU A 248 -22.16 11.67 5.73
C LEU A 248 -23.34 11.99 4.82
N LEU A 249 -23.59 11.13 3.83
CA LEU A 249 -24.67 11.33 2.86
C LEU A 249 -26.05 11.07 3.46
N ASP A 250 -26.17 10.12 4.37
CA ASP A 250 -27.43 9.84 5.09
C ASP A 250 -27.65 10.71 6.33
N GLY A 251 -26.65 11.55 6.71
CA GLY A 251 -26.72 12.48 7.83
C GLY A 251 -26.48 11.87 9.21
N SER A 252 -26.11 10.60 9.30
CA SER A 252 -25.72 9.96 10.59
C SER A 252 -24.36 10.45 11.12
N LEU A 253 -23.52 11.01 10.25
CA LEU A 253 -22.37 11.85 10.58
C LEU A 253 -22.48 13.21 9.90
N VAL A 254 -21.96 14.24 10.54
CA VAL A 254 -21.89 15.61 10.02
C VAL A 254 -20.44 16.01 9.86
N PRO A 255 -20.02 16.54 8.70
CA PRO A 255 -18.69 17.06 8.52
C PRO A 255 -18.49 18.32 9.36
N ILE A 256 -17.34 18.45 9.98
CA ILE A 256 -16.95 19.64 10.74
C ILE A 256 -15.64 20.19 10.20
N LEU A 257 -15.42 21.48 10.31
CA LEU A 257 -14.20 22.15 9.86
C LEU A 257 -13.89 21.88 8.36
N ALA A 258 -14.92 21.76 7.52
CA ALA A 258 -14.78 21.44 6.09
C ALA A 258 -13.98 22.49 5.30
N ASP A 259 -13.91 23.74 5.79
CA ASP A 259 -13.10 24.81 5.21
C ASP A 259 -11.59 24.63 5.43
N TYR A 260 -11.21 23.70 6.30
CA TYR A 260 -9.83 23.43 6.65
C TYR A 260 -9.33 22.16 5.96
N ALA A 261 -8.36 22.31 5.05
CA ALA A 261 -7.78 21.20 4.33
C ALA A 261 -6.78 20.43 5.20
N LEU A 262 -6.81 19.12 5.08
CA LEU A 262 -5.80 18.21 5.64
C LEU A 262 -4.76 17.87 4.59
N SER A 263 -3.52 17.59 5.01
CA SER A 263 -2.48 17.11 4.10
C SER A 263 -2.94 15.87 3.34
N PRO A 264 -2.85 15.84 2.00
CA PRO A 264 -3.31 14.70 1.22
C PRO A 264 -2.44 13.46 1.48
N LEU A 265 -3.07 12.30 1.44
CA LEU A 265 -2.40 11.00 1.40
C LEU A 265 -2.70 10.34 0.05
N ASN A 266 -1.80 9.49 -0.40
CA ASN A 266 -2.00 8.73 -1.63
C ASN A 266 -2.24 7.26 -1.29
N PHE A 267 -3.29 6.67 -1.85
CA PHE A 267 -3.43 5.23 -1.88
C PHE A 267 -2.70 4.70 -3.10
N ALA A 268 -1.78 3.79 -2.87
CA ALA A 268 -0.90 3.30 -3.91
C ALA A 268 -0.78 1.77 -3.87
N ALA A 269 -0.56 1.19 -5.04
CA ALA A 269 -0.07 -0.17 -5.20
C ALA A 269 1.46 -0.13 -5.14
N VAL A 270 2.04 -0.88 -4.22
CA VAL A 270 3.49 -1.01 -4.03
C VAL A 270 3.88 -2.46 -4.32
N TYR A 271 4.84 -2.66 -5.20
CA TYR A 271 5.26 -3.99 -5.63
C TYR A 271 6.74 -4.03 -6.02
N PRO A 272 7.39 -5.21 -5.96
CA PRO A 272 8.79 -5.35 -6.36
C PRO A 272 9.04 -4.89 -7.79
N ALA A 273 10.16 -4.21 -8.04
CA ALA A 273 10.55 -3.79 -9.40
C ALA A 273 10.66 -4.98 -10.37
N THR A 274 11.01 -6.15 -9.86
CA THR A 274 11.04 -7.43 -10.61
C THR A 274 9.66 -7.93 -11.04
N GLN A 275 8.59 -7.43 -10.41
CA GLN A 275 7.20 -7.76 -10.76
C GLN A 275 6.55 -6.72 -11.69
N ARG A 276 7.30 -5.68 -12.11
CA ARG A 276 6.79 -4.56 -12.92
C ARG A 276 6.07 -5.03 -14.17
N GLN A 277 6.58 -6.10 -14.81
CA GLN A 277 6.05 -6.64 -16.05
C GLN A 277 5.28 -7.96 -15.86
N ALA A 278 5.11 -8.42 -14.64
CA ALA A 278 4.28 -9.58 -14.39
C ALA A 278 2.83 -9.29 -14.80
N LEU A 279 2.33 -9.99 -15.81
CA LEU A 279 1.00 -9.76 -16.41
C LEU A 279 -0.12 -9.72 -15.38
N LYS A 280 -0.05 -10.58 -14.35
CA LYS A 280 -1.03 -10.64 -13.26
C LYS A 280 -1.02 -9.38 -12.40
N VAL A 281 0.17 -8.80 -12.11
CA VAL A 281 0.32 -7.56 -11.33
C VAL A 281 -0.17 -6.37 -12.16
N LYS A 282 0.28 -6.27 -13.40
CA LYS A 282 -0.13 -5.24 -14.35
C LYS A 282 -1.64 -5.25 -14.55
N ALA A 283 -2.24 -6.43 -14.78
CA ALA A 283 -3.69 -6.59 -14.93
C ALA A 283 -4.47 -6.07 -13.73
N LEU A 284 -4.01 -6.36 -12.49
CA LEU A 284 -4.68 -5.88 -11.28
C LEU A 284 -4.53 -4.36 -11.13
N VAL A 285 -3.32 -3.85 -11.29
CA VAL A 285 -3.04 -2.41 -11.06
C VAL A 285 -3.75 -1.54 -12.11
N GLU A 286 -3.66 -1.90 -13.40
CA GLU A 286 -4.36 -1.18 -14.48
C GLU A 286 -5.87 -1.27 -14.33
N PHE A 287 -6.40 -2.45 -14.02
CA PHE A 287 -7.82 -2.62 -13.75
C PHE A 287 -8.30 -1.71 -12.61
N LEU A 288 -7.52 -1.61 -11.52
CA LEU A 288 -7.88 -0.73 -10.41
C LEU A 288 -7.81 0.75 -10.78
N VAL A 289 -6.82 1.16 -11.55
CA VAL A 289 -6.72 2.54 -12.07
C VAL A 289 -7.94 2.89 -12.92
N ASP A 290 -8.32 2.00 -13.83
CA ASP A 290 -9.48 2.19 -14.71
C ASP A 290 -10.81 2.21 -13.92
N TRP A 291 -10.94 1.28 -12.95
CA TRP A 291 -12.15 1.14 -12.14
C TRP A 291 -12.37 2.33 -11.19
N LEU A 292 -11.29 2.82 -10.58
CA LEU A 292 -11.36 3.96 -9.66
C LEU A 292 -11.55 5.29 -10.41
N GLY A 293 -11.05 5.38 -11.63
CA GLY A 293 -11.09 6.61 -12.41
C GLY A 293 -10.27 7.76 -11.80
N PRO A 294 -10.42 8.97 -12.35
CA PRO A 294 -9.69 10.15 -11.83
C PRO A 294 -10.15 10.56 -10.44
N GLU A 295 -11.45 10.38 -10.14
CA GLU A 295 -12.06 10.65 -8.84
C GLU A 295 -12.90 9.44 -8.42
N PRO A 296 -12.61 8.82 -7.27
CA PRO A 296 -13.39 7.69 -6.77
C PRO A 296 -14.85 8.05 -6.53
N GLY A 297 -15.76 7.13 -6.87
CA GLY A 297 -17.21 7.38 -6.81
C GLY A 297 -17.74 7.79 -5.44
N TRP A 298 -17.06 7.44 -4.35
CA TRP A 298 -17.44 7.88 -3.00
C TRP A 298 -17.06 9.34 -2.71
N ASP A 299 -16.11 9.92 -3.46
CA ASP A 299 -15.67 11.31 -3.28
C ASP A 299 -16.58 12.30 -4.04
N VAL A 300 -17.08 11.90 -5.20
CA VAL A 300 -17.88 12.78 -6.10
C VAL A 300 -18.99 13.53 -5.36
N PRO A 301 -19.90 12.87 -4.62
CA PRO A 301 -20.98 13.57 -3.94
C PRO A 301 -20.51 14.45 -2.79
N LEU A 302 -19.32 14.19 -2.21
CA LEU A 302 -18.77 15.02 -1.14
C LEU A 302 -18.07 16.27 -1.71
N ILE A 303 -17.43 16.13 -2.88
CA ILE A 303 -16.84 17.27 -3.63
C ILE A 303 -17.96 18.22 -4.09
N GLU A 304 -19.05 17.70 -4.64
CA GLU A 304 -20.21 18.50 -5.08
C GLU A 304 -20.83 19.30 -3.92
N ARG A 305 -20.78 18.79 -2.69
CA ARG A 305 -21.23 19.50 -1.48
C ARG A 305 -20.17 20.45 -0.90
N GLY A 306 -18.96 20.48 -1.43
CA GLY A 306 -17.86 21.28 -0.93
C GLY A 306 -17.28 20.81 0.42
N TRP A 307 -17.56 19.56 0.81
CA TRP A 307 -17.07 19.01 2.07
C TRP A 307 -15.61 18.54 2.00
N VAL A 308 -15.15 18.23 0.80
CA VAL A 308 -13.75 17.92 0.49
C VAL A 308 -13.34 18.53 -0.85
N ARG A 309 -12.01 18.67 -1.07
CA ARG A 309 -11.44 19.27 -2.28
C ARG A 309 -10.47 18.33 -2.98
#